data_b8bc38a4bc1dadbd7457dc8fa0038dea
#
_entry.id   b8bc38a4bc1dadbd7457dc8fa0038dea
#
_cell.length_a   1.000
_cell.length_b   1.000
_cell.length_c   1.000
_cell.angle_alpha   90.00
_cell.angle_beta   90.00
_cell.angle_gamma   90.00
#
_symmetry.space_group_name_H-M   'P 1'
#
loop_
_entity.id
_entity.type
_entity.pdbx_description
1 polymer ?
#
loop_
_entity_poly.entity_id
_entity_poly.type
_entity_poly.pdbx_seq_one_letter_code
_entity_poly.pdbx_strand_id
1 'polypeptide(L)'
;MERIASLSRITKETDIAITLNLDGSGKGDISTGIGFFDHMLNGFSRHGLFDLTCQVKGDLEVDCHHTIEDTGIVLGQVIREAVGDKKGIARYGTCILPMDEALVLCSLDLSGRPYYVSDVEFSTEKVGKMDTQMVKEFFYAISYSAGMNLHFKMLSGSNSHHMIEGMFKAFAKALDMATTYDPRITDVLSTKGSL
;
A
#
# COMPACT_ATOMS: atom_id res chain seq x y z
N MET A 1 8.96 -20.87 -2.99
CA MET A 1 8.01 -20.79 -1.86
C MET A 1 7.11 -19.61 -2.16
N GLU A 2 5.80 -19.77 -2.15
CA GLU A 2 4.87 -18.64 -2.38
C GLU A 2 4.97 -17.65 -1.23
N ARG A 3 5.04 -16.36 -1.53
CA ARG A 3 5.12 -15.28 -0.54
C ARG A 3 3.72 -14.82 -0.16
N ILE A 4 3.06 -15.65 0.66
CA ILE A 4 1.70 -15.41 1.15
C ILE A 4 1.75 -15.14 2.65
N ALA A 5 1.03 -14.13 3.09
CA ALA A 5 0.80 -13.84 4.50
C ALA A 5 -0.66 -13.51 4.76
N SER A 6 -1.13 -13.83 5.96
CA SER A 6 -2.50 -13.57 6.40
C SER A 6 -2.51 -13.07 7.84
N LEU A 7 -3.30 -12.04 8.12
CA LEU A 7 -3.44 -11.48 9.46
C LEU A 7 -4.88 -11.04 9.70
N SER A 8 -5.34 -11.29 10.93
CA SER A 8 -6.61 -10.75 11.43
C SER A 8 -6.36 -9.87 12.65
N ARG A 9 -7.03 -8.73 12.73
CA ARG A 9 -6.99 -7.79 13.84
C ARG A 9 -8.39 -7.36 14.22
N ILE A 10 -8.75 -7.56 15.47
CA ILE A 10 -10.05 -7.17 16.00
C ILE A 10 -9.83 -6.18 17.15
N THR A 11 -10.52 -5.05 17.08
CA THR A 11 -10.59 -4.04 18.13
C THR A 11 -12.05 -3.79 18.52
N LYS A 12 -12.32 -2.74 19.28
CA LYS A 12 -13.71 -2.29 19.52
C LYS A 12 -14.28 -1.50 18.35
N GLU A 13 -13.43 -1.02 17.44
CA GLU A 13 -13.76 -0.14 16.33
C GLU A 13 -13.75 -0.84 14.99
N THR A 14 -12.87 -1.86 14.82
CA THR A 14 -12.67 -2.56 13.55
C THR A 14 -12.50 -4.06 13.73
N ASP A 15 -12.98 -4.83 12.72
CA ASP A 15 -12.70 -6.26 12.53
C ASP A 15 -12.15 -6.43 11.11
N ILE A 16 -10.88 -6.83 11.02
CA ILE A 16 -10.10 -6.82 9.77
C ILE A 16 -9.44 -8.17 9.55
N ALA A 17 -9.61 -8.72 8.35
CA ALA A 17 -8.88 -9.91 7.89
C ALA A 17 -8.28 -9.62 6.51
N ILE A 18 -6.95 -9.73 6.40
CA ILE A 18 -6.22 -9.51 5.14
C ILE A 18 -5.34 -10.71 4.83
N THR A 19 -5.39 -11.17 3.58
CA THR A 19 -4.45 -12.12 2.99
C THR A 19 -3.84 -11.49 1.75
N LEU A 20 -2.53 -11.52 1.63
CA LEU A 20 -1.76 -11.01 0.50
C LEU A 20 -0.83 -12.10 -0.05
N ASN A 21 -0.91 -12.34 -1.35
CA ASN A 21 0.08 -13.10 -2.11
C ASN A 21 0.85 -12.14 -3.01
N LEU A 22 2.16 -11.99 -2.77
CA LEU A 22 3.04 -11.14 -3.57
C LEU A 22 3.34 -11.75 -4.95
N ASP A 23 3.20 -13.06 -5.09
CA ASP A 23 3.42 -13.82 -6.34
C ASP A 23 2.08 -14.17 -7.02
N GLY A 24 1.11 -13.27 -6.92
CA GLY A 24 -0.24 -13.44 -7.41
C GLY A 24 -0.42 -13.12 -8.90
N SER A 25 -1.68 -12.90 -9.28
CA SER A 25 -2.11 -12.59 -10.65
C SER A 25 -2.94 -11.30 -10.76
N GLY A 26 -3.07 -10.56 -9.66
CA GLY A 26 -3.84 -9.32 -9.57
C GLY A 26 -5.32 -9.55 -9.31
N LYS A 27 -5.67 -10.53 -8.47
CA LYS A 27 -7.05 -10.82 -8.07
C LYS A 27 -7.35 -10.15 -6.73
N GLY A 28 -8.39 -9.31 -6.72
CA GLY A 28 -8.90 -8.66 -5.51
C GLY A 28 -10.23 -9.27 -5.07
N ASP A 29 -10.36 -9.55 -3.77
CA ASP A 29 -11.63 -9.83 -3.07
C ASP A 29 -11.70 -8.88 -1.87
N ILE A 30 -12.32 -7.70 -2.09
CA ILE A 30 -12.18 -6.55 -1.21
C ILE A 30 -13.55 -6.01 -0.81
N SER A 31 -13.75 -5.84 0.49
CA SER A 31 -14.95 -5.25 1.07
C SER A 31 -14.59 -4.50 2.35
N THR A 32 -14.58 -3.17 2.30
CA THR A 32 -14.32 -2.30 3.45
C THR A 32 -15.55 -1.49 3.89
N GLY A 33 -16.63 -1.52 3.10
CA GLY A 33 -17.79 -0.66 3.28
C GLY A 33 -17.62 0.75 2.71
N ILE A 34 -16.44 1.10 2.18
CA ILE A 34 -16.12 2.40 1.57
C ILE A 34 -15.81 2.17 0.08
N GLY A 35 -16.80 2.34 -0.79
CA GLY A 35 -16.70 1.94 -2.20
C GLY A 35 -15.50 2.53 -2.97
N PHE A 36 -15.12 3.79 -2.68
CA PHE A 36 -13.93 4.39 -3.30
C PHE A 36 -12.63 3.74 -2.79
N PHE A 37 -12.56 3.42 -1.50
CA PHE A 37 -11.40 2.73 -0.94
C PHE A 37 -11.27 1.29 -1.46
N ASP A 38 -12.41 0.57 -1.60
CA ASP A 38 -12.44 -0.75 -2.26
C ASP A 38 -11.89 -0.66 -3.69
N HIS A 39 -12.26 0.37 -4.44
CA HIS A 39 -11.73 0.62 -5.78
C HIS A 39 -10.21 0.88 -5.76
N MET A 40 -9.70 1.64 -4.80
CA MET A 40 -8.27 1.89 -4.65
C MET A 40 -7.47 0.62 -4.34
N LEU A 41 -7.96 -0.21 -3.42
CA LEU A 41 -7.33 -1.48 -3.06
C LEU A 41 -7.39 -2.50 -4.21
N ASN A 42 -8.48 -2.52 -4.99
CA ASN A 42 -8.55 -3.31 -6.23
C ASN A 42 -7.51 -2.82 -7.26
N GLY A 43 -7.31 -1.51 -7.38
CA GLY A 43 -6.25 -0.91 -8.19
C GLY A 43 -4.87 -1.37 -7.74
N PHE A 44 -4.60 -1.35 -6.43
CA PHE A 44 -3.35 -1.85 -5.84
C PHE A 44 -3.12 -3.33 -6.18
N SER A 45 -4.10 -4.20 -5.91
CA SER A 45 -4.03 -5.62 -6.25
C SER A 45 -3.74 -5.84 -7.74
N ARG A 46 -4.55 -5.22 -8.61
CA ARG A 46 -4.49 -5.44 -10.05
C ARG A 46 -3.19 -4.98 -10.68
N HIS A 47 -2.72 -3.79 -10.32
CA HIS A 47 -1.52 -3.20 -10.92
C HIS A 47 -0.21 -3.71 -10.32
N GLY A 48 -0.22 -4.17 -9.07
CA GLY A 48 0.90 -4.87 -8.44
C GLY A 48 0.99 -6.34 -8.80
N LEU A 49 -0.03 -6.90 -9.49
CA LEU A 49 -0.18 -8.35 -9.73
C LEU A 49 -0.26 -9.17 -8.44
N PHE A 50 -0.65 -8.54 -7.33
CA PHE A 50 -0.85 -9.20 -6.05
C PHE A 50 -2.24 -9.83 -5.97
N ASP A 51 -2.38 -11.01 -5.36
CA ASP A 51 -3.71 -11.47 -4.98
C ASP A 51 -4.00 -10.98 -3.56
N LEU A 52 -5.10 -10.21 -3.40
CA LEU A 52 -5.47 -9.55 -2.16
C LEU A 52 -6.89 -9.90 -1.76
N THR A 53 -7.04 -10.57 -0.61
CA THR A 53 -8.31 -10.65 0.11
C THR A 53 -8.28 -9.66 1.25
N CYS A 54 -9.26 -8.75 1.32
CA CYS A 54 -9.35 -7.71 2.34
C CYS A 54 -10.80 -7.56 2.78
N GLN A 55 -11.13 -8.09 3.95
CA GLN A 55 -12.46 -8.02 4.54
C GLN A 55 -12.40 -7.16 5.80
N VAL A 56 -13.15 -6.06 5.81
CA VAL A 56 -13.13 -5.07 6.88
C VAL A 56 -14.55 -4.72 7.29
N LYS A 57 -14.79 -4.74 8.59
CA LYS A 57 -15.98 -4.18 9.22
C LYS A 57 -15.52 -3.14 10.23
N GLY A 58 -15.77 -1.87 9.96
CA GLY A 58 -15.44 -0.76 10.84
C GLY A 58 -16.68 0.00 11.29
N ASP A 59 -16.48 0.92 12.22
CA ASP A 59 -17.49 1.81 12.84
C ASP A 59 -17.81 3.02 11.94
N LEU A 60 -18.22 2.76 10.69
CA LEU A 60 -18.50 3.78 9.67
C LEU A 60 -19.60 4.79 10.03
N GLU A 61 -20.37 4.52 11.10
CA GLU A 61 -21.30 5.47 11.70
C GLU A 61 -20.58 6.63 12.41
N VAL A 62 -19.31 6.45 12.80
CA VAL A 62 -18.44 7.52 13.32
C VAL A 62 -17.89 8.32 12.13
N ASP A 63 -17.01 7.71 11.37
CA ASP A 63 -16.46 8.19 10.11
C ASP A 63 -15.67 7.07 9.40
N CYS A 64 -14.83 7.43 8.41
CA CYS A 64 -13.99 6.46 7.70
C CYS A 64 -12.57 6.29 8.29
N HIS A 65 -12.22 7.00 9.37
CA HIS A 65 -10.84 7.09 9.87
C HIS A 65 -10.33 5.74 10.36
N HIS A 66 -10.97 5.17 11.38
CA HIS A 66 -10.53 3.90 11.96
C HIS A 66 -10.47 2.77 10.94
N THR A 67 -11.47 2.71 10.04
CA THR A 67 -11.52 1.70 8.98
C THR A 67 -10.30 1.77 8.05
N ILE A 68 -9.92 2.97 7.61
CA ILE A 68 -8.84 3.15 6.62
C ILE A 68 -7.47 3.03 7.29
N GLU A 69 -7.25 3.67 8.45
CA GLU A 69 -5.99 3.61 9.19
C GLU A 69 -5.67 2.17 9.60
N ASP A 70 -6.61 1.48 10.25
CA ASP A 70 -6.43 0.11 10.71
C ASP A 70 -6.21 -0.87 9.56
N THR A 71 -6.87 -0.66 8.41
CA THR A 71 -6.59 -1.43 7.19
C THR A 71 -5.15 -1.21 6.73
N GLY A 72 -4.64 0.03 6.79
CA GLY A 72 -3.24 0.35 6.48
C GLY A 72 -2.26 -0.34 7.43
N ILE A 73 -2.57 -0.38 8.73
CA ILE A 73 -1.75 -1.09 9.74
C ILE A 73 -1.66 -2.58 9.40
N VAL A 74 -2.82 -3.24 9.18
CA VAL A 74 -2.86 -4.68 8.91
C VAL A 74 -2.20 -5.01 7.59
N LEU A 75 -2.47 -4.24 6.53
CA LEU A 75 -1.86 -4.44 5.22
C LEU A 75 -0.33 -4.27 5.28
N GLY A 76 0.16 -3.27 6.02
CA GLY A 76 1.60 -3.07 6.23
C GLY A 76 2.26 -4.26 6.94
N GLN A 77 1.62 -4.82 7.96
CA GLN A 77 2.10 -6.01 8.66
C GLN A 77 2.11 -7.24 7.74
N VAL A 78 1.06 -7.44 6.95
CA VAL A 78 0.96 -8.54 5.99
C VAL A 78 2.03 -8.42 4.90
N ILE A 79 2.29 -7.21 4.39
CA ILE A 79 3.40 -6.95 3.44
C ILE A 79 4.73 -7.36 4.06
N ARG A 80 5.01 -6.96 5.30
CA ARG A 80 6.25 -7.31 6.00
C ARG A 80 6.43 -8.81 6.16
N GLU A 81 5.37 -9.51 6.55
CA GLU A 81 5.39 -10.96 6.72
C GLU A 81 5.57 -11.69 5.39
N ALA A 82 4.88 -11.26 4.33
CA ALA A 82 4.99 -11.84 3.00
C ALA A 82 6.39 -11.64 2.37
N VAL A 83 7.02 -10.49 2.61
CA VAL A 83 8.39 -10.20 2.16
C VAL A 83 9.43 -11.05 2.91
N GLY A 84 9.16 -11.40 4.17
CA GLY A 84 10.00 -12.26 4.98
C GLY A 84 11.38 -11.67 5.27
N ASP A 85 12.45 -12.47 5.08
CA ASP A 85 13.83 -12.12 5.43
C ASP A 85 14.54 -11.19 4.43
N LYS A 86 13.85 -10.78 3.38
CA LYS A 86 14.32 -9.83 2.33
C LYS A 86 15.55 -10.29 1.53
N LYS A 87 15.88 -11.57 1.57
CA LYS A 87 16.99 -12.11 0.76
C LYS A 87 16.60 -12.20 -0.71
N GLY A 88 17.53 -11.83 -1.57
CA GLY A 88 17.38 -11.96 -3.01
C GLY A 88 16.41 -10.98 -3.68
N ILE A 89 15.75 -10.09 -2.94
CA ILE A 89 14.83 -9.10 -3.51
C ILE A 89 15.55 -7.83 -3.96
N ALA A 90 14.96 -7.10 -4.92
CA ALA A 90 15.48 -5.81 -5.39
C ALA A 90 15.53 -4.72 -4.30
N ARG A 91 14.70 -4.84 -3.25
CA ARG A 91 14.62 -3.96 -2.09
C ARG A 91 14.05 -2.56 -2.38
N TYR A 92 14.46 -1.95 -3.49
CA TYR A 92 14.03 -0.60 -3.90
C TYR A 92 13.04 -0.69 -5.05
N GLY A 93 12.03 0.16 -5.00
CA GLY A 93 11.11 0.31 -6.12
C GLY A 93 10.75 1.78 -6.33
N THR A 94 10.73 2.19 -7.58
CA THR A 94 10.34 3.54 -7.97
C THR A 94 9.48 3.50 -9.21
N CYS A 95 8.33 4.16 -9.16
CA CYS A 95 7.41 4.26 -10.28
C CYS A 95 6.96 5.72 -10.45
N ILE A 96 7.04 6.21 -11.69
CA ILE A 96 6.37 7.44 -12.11
C ILE A 96 5.21 7.00 -12.99
N LEU A 97 3.97 7.29 -12.55
CA LEU A 97 2.77 6.74 -13.16
C LEU A 97 1.78 7.86 -13.52
N PRO A 98 1.35 7.93 -14.79
CA PRO A 98 0.32 8.85 -15.22
C PRO A 98 -1.09 8.27 -14.96
N MET A 99 -2.02 9.12 -14.57
CA MET A 99 -3.46 8.88 -14.52
C MET A 99 -4.15 10.14 -15.05
N ASP A 100 -4.46 10.13 -16.35
CA ASP A 100 -4.93 11.28 -17.11
C ASP A 100 -4.00 12.51 -16.91
N GLU A 101 -4.48 13.60 -16.30
CA GLU A 101 -3.69 14.81 -16.01
C GLU A 101 -2.79 14.67 -14.78
N ALA A 102 -3.02 13.64 -13.94
CA ALA A 102 -2.20 13.40 -12.77
C ALA A 102 -0.94 12.59 -13.13
N LEU A 103 0.20 12.99 -12.58
CA LEU A 103 1.46 12.29 -12.70
C LEU A 103 2.06 12.15 -11.31
N VAL A 104 2.20 10.90 -10.84
CA VAL A 104 2.63 10.57 -9.47
C VAL A 104 3.96 9.86 -9.48
N LEU A 105 4.90 10.30 -8.66
CA LEU A 105 6.09 9.54 -8.31
C LEU A 105 5.85 8.83 -6.97
N CYS A 106 6.09 7.53 -6.93
CA CYS A 106 6.22 6.73 -5.72
C CYS A 106 7.61 6.09 -5.68
N SER A 107 8.30 6.22 -4.55
CA SER A 107 9.59 5.55 -4.31
C SER A 107 9.62 4.94 -2.92
N LEU A 108 10.08 3.69 -2.81
CA LEU A 108 10.15 2.99 -1.54
C LEU A 108 11.44 2.20 -1.35
N ASP A 109 11.81 1.99 -0.08
CA ASP A 109 12.92 1.15 0.38
C ASP A 109 12.42 0.20 1.49
N LEU A 110 12.48 -1.09 1.26
CA LEU A 110 12.13 -2.13 2.26
C LEU A 110 13.23 -2.27 3.33
N SER A 111 13.64 -1.16 3.91
CA SER A 111 14.82 -1.02 4.78
C SER A 111 14.66 -1.57 6.19
N GLY A 112 13.46 -1.95 6.62
CA GLY A 112 13.16 -2.27 8.03
C GLY A 112 12.99 -1.04 8.92
N ARG A 113 13.21 0.18 8.41
CA ARG A 113 13.06 1.45 9.13
C ARG A 113 11.93 2.27 8.51
N PRO A 114 10.87 2.56 9.28
CA PRO A 114 9.74 3.32 8.74
C PRO A 114 10.10 4.79 8.54
N TYR A 115 9.68 5.34 7.41
CA TYR A 115 9.68 6.78 7.16
C TYR A 115 8.69 7.11 6.04
N TYR A 116 7.78 8.04 6.29
CA TYR A 116 6.77 8.46 5.31
C TYR A 116 6.95 9.93 4.93
N VAL A 117 6.98 10.21 3.64
CA VAL A 117 7.04 11.58 3.10
C VAL A 117 6.03 11.71 1.97
N SER A 118 5.21 12.74 2.03
CA SER A 118 4.30 13.12 0.95
C SER A 118 4.09 14.63 0.94
N ASP A 119 4.15 15.25 -0.24
CA ASP A 119 3.80 16.65 -0.47
C ASP A 119 2.46 16.78 -1.23
N VAL A 120 1.66 15.72 -1.25
CA VAL A 120 0.40 15.69 -1.98
C VAL A 120 -0.69 16.41 -1.22
N GLU A 121 -1.31 17.40 -1.87
CA GLU A 121 -2.48 18.12 -1.38
C GLU A 121 -3.66 17.88 -2.34
N PHE A 122 -4.85 17.68 -1.79
CA PHE A 122 -6.06 17.41 -2.55
C PHE A 122 -6.95 18.65 -2.57
N SER A 123 -7.54 18.94 -3.72
CA SER A 123 -8.43 20.11 -3.90
C SER A 123 -9.85 19.88 -3.37
N THR A 124 -10.22 18.63 -3.05
CA THR A 124 -11.53 18.26 -2.51
C THR A 124 -11.39 17.57 -1.18
N GLU A 125 -12.32 17.79 -0.25
CA GLU A 125 -12.33 17.15 1.07
C GLU A 125 -12.65 15.64 0.98
N LYS A 126 -13.47 15.24 -0.02
CA LYS A 126 -13.94 13.87 -0.18
C LYS A 126 -13.94 13.42 -1.63
N VAL A 127 -13.75 12.11 -1.84
CA VAL A 127 -14.08 11.40 -3.06
C VAL A 127 -15.01 10.24 -2.70
N GLY A 128 -16.24 10.27 -3.19
CA GLY A 128 -17.29 9.39 -2.69
C GLY A 128 -17.54 9.60 -1.20
N LYS A 129 -17.44 8.53 -0.40
CA LYS A 129 -17.56 8.57 1.06
C LYS A 129 -16.21 8.61 1.79
N MET A 130 -15.10 8.65 1.08
CA MET A 130 -13.75 8.67 1.64
C MET A 130 -13.26 10.11 1.79
N ASP A 131 -12.83 10.49 3.00
CA ASP A 131 -12.11 11.75 3.23
C ASP A 131 -10.71 11.68 2.62
N THR A 132 -10.31 12.69 1.86
CA THR A 132 -9.01 12.69 1.17
C THR A 132 -7.82 12.73 2.11
N GLN A 133 -7.97 13.31 3.31
CA GLN A 133 -6.95 13.28 4.36
C GLN A 133 -6.56 11.85 4.75
N MET A 134 -7.46 10.87 4.60
CA MET A 134 -7.20 9.47 4.94
C MET A 134 -6.19 8.79 4.01
N VAL A 135 -5.91 9.35 2.85
CA VAL A 135 -4.85 8.86 1.97
C VAL A 135 -3.48 8.94 2.66
N LYS A 136 -3.23 10.05 3.36
CA LYS A 136 -2.00 10.23 4.13
C LYS A 136 -1.92 9.24 5.30
N GLU A 137 -3.00 9.11 6.07
CA GLU A 137 -3.06 8.21 7.22
C GLU A 137 -2.88 6.74 6.80
N PHE A 138 -3.50 6.32 5.71
CA PHE A 138 -3.36 4.98 5.16
C PHE A 138 -1.90 4.64 4.77
N PHE A 139 -1.25 5.50 3.99
CA PHE A 139 0.12 5.24 3.54
C PHE A 139 1.15 5.42 4.68
N TYR A 140 0.87 6.32 5.63
CA TYR A 140 1.65 6.42 6.86
C TYR A 140 1.58 5.10 7.65
N ALA A 141 0.37 4.57 7.88
CA ALA A 141 0.14 3.32 8.59
C ALA A 141 0.85 2.14 7.90
N ILE A 142 0.78 2.05 6.57
CA ILE A 142 1.52 1.03 5.80
C ILE A 142 3.03 1.18 6.00
N SER A 143 3.58 2.38 5.82
CA SER A 143 5.02 2.64 5.93
C SER A 143 5.57 2.19 7.29
N TYR A 144 4.88 2.55 8.36
CA TYR A 144 5.29 2.22 9.73
C TYR A 144 5.13 0.75 10.04
N SER A 145 4.02 0.12 9.64
CA SER A 145 3.74 -1.29 9.93
C SER A 145 4.58 -2.25 9.10
N ALA A 146 4.88 -1.90 7.85
CA ALA A 146 5.76 -2.69 6.99
C ALA A 146 7.26 -2.45 7.28
N GLY A 147 7.61 -1.36 7.95
CA GLY A 147 9.00 -0.96 8.18
C GLY A 147 9.68 -0.54 6.88
N MET A 148 9.02 0.30 6.07
CA MET A 148 9.58 0.81 4.81
C MET A 148 9.70 2.33 4.80
N ASN A 149 10.68 2.85 4.05
CA ASN A 149 10.61 4.24 3.63
C ASN A 149 9.63 4.32 2.45
N LEU A 150 8.72 5.26 2.48
CA LEU A 150 7.71 5.47 1.44
C LEU A 150 7.58 6.95 1.13
N HIS A 151 7.88 7.31 -0.10
CA HIS A 151 7.84 8.68 -0.59
C HIS A 151 6.85 8.81 -1.74
N PHE A 152 5.99 9.82 -1.65
CA PHE A 152 5.16 10.26 -2.77
C PHE A 152 5.49 11.71 -3.15
N LYS A 153 5.46 11.97 -4.44
CA LYS A 153 5.51 13.31 -4.99
C LYS A 153 4.50 13.45 -6.12
N MET A 154 3.63 14.47 -6.02
CA MET A 154 2.74 14.83 -7.11
C MET A 154 3.48 15.74 -8.08
N LEU A 155 3.74 15.25 -9.29
CA LEU A 155 4.44 16.02 -10.34
C LEU A 155 3.44 16.91 -11.10
N SER A 156 2.21 16.43 -11.30
CA SER A 156 1.06 17.19 -11.79
C SER A 156 -0.23 16.50 -11.34
N GLY A 157 -1.34 17.23 -11.32
CA GLY A 157 -2.66 16.69 -11.00
C GLY A 157 -3.60 17.78 -10.51
N SER A 158 -4.88 17.64 -10.80
CA SER A 158 -5.93 18.55 -10.35
C SER A 158 -7.20 17.84 -9.88
N ASN A 159 -7.49 16.66 -10.43
CA ASN A 159 -8.61 15.83 -10.01
C ASN A 159 -8.17 14.91 -8.86
N SER A 160 -8.75 15.12 -7.67
CA SER A 160 -8.39 14.34 -6.47
C SER A 160 -8.58 12.83 -6.65
N HIS A 161 -9.59 12.38 -7.41
CA HIS A 161 -9.78 10.95 -7.73
C HIS A 161 -8.57 10.41 -8.52
N HIS A 162 -8.18 11.07 -9.62
CA HIS A 162 -7.05 10.65 -10.45
C HIS A 162 -5.73 10.68 -9.68
N MET A 163 -5.54 11.69 -8.83
CA MET A 163 -4.34 11.81 -7.99
C MET A 163 -4.25 10.63 -7.01
N ILE A 164 -5.34 10.30 -6.30
CA ILE A 164 -5.38 9.20 -5.34
C ILE A 164 -5.20 7.86 -6.06
N GLU A 165 -5.93 7.61 -7.14
CA GLU A 165 -5.80 6.38 -7.91
C GLU A 165 -4.38 6.22 -8.47
N GLY A 166 -3.77 7.31 -8.95
CA GLY A 166 -2.36 7.35 -9.36
C GLY A 166 -1.41 6.94 -8.23
N MET A 167 -1.65 7.41 -7.00
CA MET A 167 -0.84 7.03 -5.83
C MET A 167 -0.93 5.53 -5.53
N PHE A 168 -2.13 4.94 -5.50
CA PHE A 168 -2.31 3.51 -5.23
C PHE A 168 -1.68 2.64 -6.31
N LYS A 169 -1.83 3.01 -7.59
CA LYS A 169 -1.20 2.30 -8.71
C LYS A 169 0.33 2.43 -8.70
N ALA A 170 0.86 3.63 -8.44
CA ALA A 170 2.30 3.87 -8.37
C ALA A 170 2.93 3.10 -7.20
N PHE A 171 2.27 3.06 -6.04
CA PHE A 171 2.69 2.26 -4.89
C PHE A 171 2.71 0.77 -5.22
N ALA A 172 1.65 0.26 -5.86
CA ALA A 172 1.57 -1.13 -6.29
C ALA A 172 2.75 -1.52 -7.20
N LYS A 173 3.04 -0.68 -8.21
CA LYS A 173 4.17 -0.92 -9.13
C LYS A 173 5.53 -0.80 -8.45
N ALA A 174 5.71 0.17 -7.55
CA ALA A 174 6.94 0.32 -6.80
C ALA A 174 7.18 -0.87 -5.84
N LEU A 175 6.11 -1.36 -5.19
CA LEU A 175 6.19 -2.53 -4.31
C LEU A 175 6.50 -3.83 -5.10
N ASP A 176 5.84 -4.04 -6.23
CA ASP A 176 6.12 -5.15 -7.16
C ASP A 176 7.60 -5.17 -7.56
N MET A 177 8.14 -4.02 -7.99
CA MET A 177 9.58 -3.88 -8.31
C MET A 177 10.47 -4.20 -7.10
N ALA A 178 10.17 -3.66 -5.93
CA ALA A 178 11.00 -3.83 -4.73
C ALA A 178 11.03 -5.27 -4.21
N THR A 179 9.93 -6.00 -4.42
CA THR A 179 9.77 -7.40 -3.98
C THR A 179 10.22 -8.42 -5.03
N THR A 180 10.52 -8.00 -6.25
CA THR A 180 11.01 -8.88 -7.32
C THR A 180 12.36 -9.48 -6.94
N TYR A 181 12.53 -10.79 -7.15
CA TYR A 181 13.83 -11.45 -6.98
C TYR A 181 14.78 -11.08 -8.11
N ASP A 182 16.00 -10.65 -7.74
CA ASP A 182 17.10 -10.45 -8.69
C ASP A 182 18.13 -11.58 -8.50
N PRO A 183 18.39 -12.41 -9.53
CA PRO A 183 19.30 -13.55 -9.40
C PRO A 183 20.76 -13.17 -9.10
N ARG A 184 21.11 -11.90 -9.22
CA ARG A 184 22.44 -11.37 -8.85
C ARG A 184 22.55 -11.08 -7.34
N ILE A 185 21.41 -11.01 -6.62
CA ILE A 185 21.36 -10.74 -5.20
C ILE A 185 21.22 -12.07 -4.46
N THR A 186 22.30 -12.53 -3.85
CA THR A 186 22.35 -13.84 -3.18
C THR A 186 22.08 -13.76 -1.67
N ASP A 187 22.00 -12.56 -1.12
CA ASP A 187 21.80 -12.27 0.30
C ASP A 187 20.90 -11.03 0.46
N VAL A 188 20.87 -10.45 1.65
CA VAL A 188 20.17 -9.17 1.87
C VAL A 188 20.96 -8.04 1.21
N LEU A 189 20.30 -7.25 0.35
CA LEU A 189 20.93 -6.11 -0.35
C LEU A 189 21.23 -4.97 0.63
N SER A 190 22.27 -5.15 1.45
CA SER A 190 22.71 -4.19 2.46
C SER A 190 24.19 -4.36 2.75
N THR A 191 24.95 -3.26 2.76
CA THR A 191 26.37 -3.26 3.20
C THR A 191 26.55 -3.62 4.67
N LYS A 192 25.45 -3.60 5.47
CA LYS A 192 25.43 -4.00 6.88
C LYS A 192 25.19 -5.51 7.06
N GLY A 193 24.81 -6.24 6.00
CA GLY A 193 24.46 -7.66 6.07
C GLY A 193 23.09 -7.94 6.73
N SER A 194 22.32 -6.89 7.05
CA SER A 194 20.98 -6.98 7.66
C SER A 194 20.10 -5.77 7.28
N LEU A 195 18.76 -5.95 7.39
CA LEU A 195 17.73 -4.93 7.23
C LEU A 195 16.70 -5.02 8.36
#